data_9695cfa7d4f15fe9e768d02628723b11
#
_entry.id   9695cfa7d4f15fe9e768d02628723b11
#
_cell.length_a   1.000
_cell.length_b   1.000
_cell.length_c   1.000
_cell.angle_alpha   90.00
_cell.angle_beta   90.00
_cell.angle_gamma   90.00
#
_symmetry.space_group_name_H-M   'P 1'
#
loop_
_entity.id
_entity.type
_entity.pdbx_description
1 polymer ?
#
loop_
_entity_poly.entity_id
_entity_poly.type
_entity_poly.pdbx_seq_one_letter_code
_entity_poly.pdbx_strand_id
1 'polypeptide(L)'
;MIEIYKTWIKDMGIDGFRIDTMKHVNDEFWQKFGPEVLAYAKSQGKEEFFMFGEVFDLSRPFISTFTTRDKMQAVLDFPFQAAARNFASKGQPASELSTFFRNDDWYTDVDSNVHQLPTFLGNHDMGRIGYFVKADNAGASEEELLDRDRLAHELMFFSRGNPVIYYGDEQGFTGSGGDQLARQTMFASKVPDYLDDDLLGTDRTHAQDNFNPNHQLYTIISELSQLTKAHPALRDGAHQDRYASDEVGIYAFSRLSHGAQQESVVALNNSESEKTAAIPTYVGNGGFIKVYGDGPAQVTSNGSRQLTLTVAALSTVVYQSAERIPASDAAPQISLDNPTVSTQTSSRMLISADVTGSSFNEVTFYAKIGNGQWKSIGTDDTRPYRVFHDISSINDGTRLNYRAVVRDNADHQRVSGSKDAVVPAPKLTIEAPAEGAEVFGTIEVRVIADPERASHVVRIQRKLPSDSDWVTVKRDDSSPVYTYYDDLSNVPVGTAIQYRAILDEPDGTRVVSSVRTVTRTAPQPLVDSVTVAGSLQSEIGCAGDWDPACAASHLTFNAKNGLWAGSFQLPAGDFEYKVAIDDSWDVNYGAGGAAGGSNIPISVPAGGASVTFVWDQVSHIVTHTVNN
;
A
#
# COMPACT_ATOMS: atom_id res chain seq x y z
N MET A 1 -24.07 -9.34 -3.98
CA MET A 1 -23.23 -8.76 -2.93
C MET A 1 -23.85 -7.47 -2.35
N ILE A 2 -24.14 -6.43 -3.13
CA ILE A 2 -24.70 -5.15 -2.63
C ILE A 2 -25.97 -5.36 -1.76
N GLU A 3 -26.92 -6.19 -2.19
CA GLU A 3 -28.15 -6.46 -1.43
C GLU A 3 -27.88 -7.12 -0.06
N ILE A 4 -26.82 -7.93 0.06
CA ILE A 4 -26.40 -8.50 1.35
C ILE A 4 -25.98 -7.39 2.32
N TYR A 5 -25.17 -6.45 1.85
CA TYR A 5 -24.72 -5.32 2.69
C TYR A 5 -25.87 -4.41 3.08
N LYS A 6 -26.82 -4.15 2.17
CA LYS A 6 -28.06 -3.41 2.48
C LYS A 6 -28.89 -4.11 3.56
N THR A 7 -28.95 -5.45 3.53
CA THR A 7 -29.63 -6.22 4.58
C THR A 7 -28.99 -6.01 5.94
N TRP A 8 -27.64 -6.04 6.04
CA TRP A 8 -26.94 -5.78 7.30
C TRP A 8 -27.21 -4.37 7.84
N ILE A 9 -27.25 -3.36 6.96
CA ILE A 9 -27.60 -1.98 7.35
C ILE A 9 -29.01 -1.92 7.91
N LYS A 10 -29.98 -2.52 7.19
CA LYS A 10 -31.40 -2.46 7.52
C LYS A 10 -31.76 -3.26 8.78
N ASP A 11 -31.33 -4.53 8.81
CA ASP A 11 -31.82 -5.50 9.80
C ASP A 11 -30.99 -5.51 11.07
N MET A 12 -29.68 -5.20 10.97
CA MET A 12 -28.75 -5.19 12.10
C MET A 12 -28.34 -3.78 12.57
N GLY A 13 -28.72 -2.74 11.83
CA GLY A 13 -28.44 -1.36 12.21
C GLY A 13 -26.98 -0.96 12.16
N ILE A 14 -26.14 -1.64 11.38
CA ILE A 14 -24.70 -1.38 11.24
C ILE A 14 -24.45 0.04 10.75
N ASP A 15 -23.41 0.70 11.28
CA ASP A 15 -23.02 2.09 10.99
C ASP A 15 -21.80 2.24 10.07
N GLY A 16 -21.19 1.13 9.64
CA GLY A 16 -20.07 1.13 8.71
C GLY A 16 -19.54 -0.26 8.38
N PHE A 17 -18.59 -0.33 7.45
CA PHE A 17 -17.93 -1.58 7.06
C PHE A 17 -16.43 -1.40 6.90
N ARG A 18 -15.65 -2.34 7.40
CA ARG A 18 -14.28 -2.61 6.95
C ARG A 18 -14.37 -3.69 5.87
N ILE A 19 -13.88 -3.39 4.68
CA ILE A 19 -13.92 -4.28 3.53
C ILE A 19 -12.55 -4.93 3.36
N ASP A 20 -12.52 -6.24 3.51
CA ASP A 20 -11.34 -7.08 3.37
C ASP A 20 -10.93 -7.25 1.91
N THR A 21 -9.63 -7.45 1.65
CA THR A 21 -9.04 -7.84 0.36
C THR A 21 -9.48 -7.00 -0.85
N MET A 22 -9.71 -5.71 -0.65
CA MET A 22 -10.30 -4.83 -1.67
C MET A 22 -9.50 -4.82 -2.98
N LYS A 23 -8.16 -4.89 -2.92
CA LYS A 23 -7.29 -4.87 -4.10
C LYS A 23 -7.43 -6.09 -5.03
N HIS A 24 -8.12 -7.14 -4.60
CA HIS A 24 -8.29 -8.38 -5.36
C HIS A 24 -9.62 -8.46 -6.12
N VAL A 25 -10.41 -7.39 -6.11
CA VAL A 25 -11.70 -7.30 -6.79
C VAL A 25 -11.65 -6.16 -7.81
N ASN A 26 -12.26 -6.37 -8.97
CA ASN A 26 -12.23 -5.44 -10.09
C ASN A 26 -12.80 -4.05 -9.73
N ASP A 27 -12.23 -3.02 -10.32
CA ASP A 27 -12.57 -1.61 -10.09
C ASP A 27 -14.05 -1.30 -10.32
N GLU A 28 -14.65 -1.86 -11.38
CA GLU A 28 -16.06 -1.66 -11.74
C GLU A 28 -17.04 -2.15 -10.66
N PHE A 29 -16.62 -3.15 -9.87
CA PHE A 29 -17.40 -3.57 -8.72
C PHE A 29 -17.45 -2.45 -7.67
N TRP A 30 -16.31 -1.87 -7.34
CA TRP A 30 -16.22 -0.81 -6.32
C TRP A 30 -16.92 0.47 -6.75
N GLN A 31 -16.77 0.87 -8.02
CA GLN A 31 -17.44 2.04 -8.61
C GLN A 31 -18.96 1.97 -8.48
N LYS A 32 -19.51 0.77 -8.40
CA LYS A 32 -20.94 0.52 -8.19
C LYS A 32 -21.27 0.30 -6.72
N PHE A 33 -20.48 -0.53 -6.02
CA PHE A 33 -20.72 -0.95 -4.65
C PHE A 33 -20.71 0.23 -3.66
N GLY A 34 -19.65 1.03 -3.67
CA GLY A 34 -19.47 2.16 -2.75
C GLY A 34 -20.65 3.14 -2.80
N PRO A 35 -20.94 3.76 -3.97
CA PRO A 35 -22.04 4.71 -4.08
C PRO A 35 -23.42 4.13 -3.75
N GLU A 36 -23.72 2.88 -4.15
CA GLU A 36 -25.02 2.27 -3.88
C GLU A 36 -25.23 1.96 -2.40
N VAL A 37 -24.20 1.45 -1.71
CA VAL A 37 -24.28 1.15 -0.27
C VAL A 37 -24.41 2.43 0.55
N LEU A 38 -23.63 3.46 0.23
CA LEU A 38 -23.70 4.77 0.89
C LEU A 38 -25.05 5.44 0.70
N ALA A 39 -25.56 5.47 -0.54
CA ALA A 39 -26.88 6.04 -0.83
C ALA A 39 -27.99 5.30 -0.07
N TYR A 40 -27.87 3.97 0.04
CA TYR A 40 -28.83 3.18 0.81
C TYR A 40 -28.72 3.48 2.32
N ALA A 41 -27.52 3.49 2.90
CA ALA A 41 -27.31 3.83 4.31
C ALA A 41 -27.92 5.19 4.66
N LYS A 42 -27.68 6.20 3.83
CA LYS A 42 -28.29 7.53 3.95
C LYS A 42 -29.81 7.49 3.89
N SER A 43 -30.40 6.69 3.01
CA SER A 43 -31.85 6.51 2.94
C SER A 43 -32.44 5.84 4.20
N GLN A 44 -31.61 5.16 5.00
CA GLN A 44 -31.99 4.60 6.30
C GLN A 44 -31.69 5.55 7.48
N GLY A 45 -31.37 6.83 7.21
CA GLY A 45 -31.08 7.84 8.21
C GLY A 45 -29.65 7.78 8.80
N LYS A 46 -28.74 7.04 8.17
CA LYS A 46 -27.34 6.91 8.59
C LYS A 46 -26.47 7.87 7.79
N GLU A 47 -26.51 9.16 8.15
CA GLU A 47 -25.75 10.20 7.45
C GLU A 47 -24.24 10.05 7.62
N GLU A 48 -23.78 9.55 8.78
CA GLU A 48 -22.37 9.36 9.14
C GLU A 48 -21.88 7.93 8.85
N PHE A 49 -22.56 7.20 7.93
CA PHE A 49 -22.13 5.84 7.56
C PHE A 49 -20.75 5.86 6.92
N PHE A 50 -19.82 5.05 7.45
CA PHE A 50 -18.43 5.06 7.01
C PHE A 50 -17.97 3.69 6.53
N MET A 51 -17.35 3.65 5.34
CA MET A 51 -16.73 2.44 4.80
C MET A 51 -15.30 2.69 4.42
N PHE A 52 -14.44 1.73 4.74
CA PHE A 52 -13.05 1.72 4.28
C PHE A 52 -12.63 0.34 3.84
N GLY A 53 -11.71 0.29 2.90
CA GLY A 53 -11.18 -0.95 2.33
C GLY A 53 -9.77 -1.28 2.79
N GLU A 54 -9.44 -2.55 2.76
CA GLU A 54 -8.07 -3.00 2.88
C GLU A 54 -7.43 -3.11 1.51
N VAL A 55 -6.41 -2.28 1.28
CA VAL A 55 -5.52 -2.33 0.13
C VAL A 55 -4.10 -2.44 0.67
N PHE A 56 -3.66 -3.68 0.94
CA PHE A 56 -2.33 -3.96 1.49
C PHE A 56 -1.25 -3.69 0.44
N ASP A 57 -0.80 -2.44 0.36
CA ASP A 57 0.21 -1.95 -0.57
C ASP A 57 0.88 -0.68 -0.01
N LEU A 58 2.04 -0.29 -0.56
CA LEU A 58 2.75 0.94 -0.18
C LEU A 58 2.73 2.00 -1.29
N SER A 59 2.27 1.66 -2.48
CA SER A 59 2.18 2.58 -3.63
C SER A 59 0.97 3.50 -3.51
N ARG A 60 1.17 4.74 -3.09
CA ARG A 60 0.09 5.73 -3.00
C ARG A 60 -0.63 5.98 -4.33
N PRO A 61 0.07 6.09 -5.47
CA PRO A 61 -0.61 6.19 -6.77
C PRO A 61 -1.62 5.08 -6.98
N PHE A 62 -1.27 3.84 -6.60
CA PHE A 62 -2.16 2.69 -6.70
C PHE A 62 -3.27 2.72 -5.66
N ILE A 63 -2.93 2.83 -4.36
CA ILE A 63 -3.91 2.79 -3.27
C ILE A 63 -4.97 3.89 -3.43
N SER A 64 -4.56 5.09 -3.82
CA SER A 64 -5.47 6.23 -3.97
C SER A 64 -6.48 6.07 -5.12
N THR A 65 -6.28 5.12 -6.05
CA THR A 65 -7.29 4.85 -7.09
C THR A 65 -8.60 4.36 -6.49
N PHE A 66 -8.54 3.64 -5.39
CA PHE A 66 -9.73 3.09 -4.73
C PHE A 66 -10.64 4.16 -4.11
N THR A 67 -10.09 5.32 -3.72
CA THR A 67 -10.91 6.45 -3.25
C THR A 67 -11.28 7.38 -4.39
N THR A 68 -10.34 7.77 -5.23
CA THR A 68 -10.55 8.79 -6.26
C THR A 68 -11.32 8.26 -7.48
N ARG A 69 -10.97 7.07 -7.99
CA ARG A 69 -11.58 6.44 -9.15
C ARG A 69 -12.74 5.51 -8.77
N ASP A 70 -12.52 4.66 -7.76
CA ASP A 70 -13.42 3.56 -7.43
C ASP A 70 -14.46 3.94 -6.38
N LYS A 71 -14.44 5.21 -5.92
CA LYS A 71 -15.47 5.85 -5.10
C LYS A 71 -15.73 5.20 -3.73
N MET A 72 -14.72 4.55 -3.18
CA MET A 72 -14.74 4.18 -1.77
C MET A 72 -14.39 5.40 -0.91
N GLN A 73 -15.01 5.54 0.27
CA GLN A 73 -14.77 6.70 1.13
C GLN A 73 -13.34 6.77 1.64
N ALA A 74 -12.76 5.61 2.00
CA ALA A 74 -11.40 5.53 2.52
C ALA A 74 -10.78 4.15 2.31
N VAL A 75 -9.49 4.08 2.49
CA VAL A 75 -8.69 2.84 2.57
C VAL A 75 -7.76 2.91 3.77
N LEU A 76 -7.34 1.76 4.31
CA LEU A 76 -6.31 1.69 5.36
C LEU A 76 -4.99 2.31 4.86
N ASP A 77 -4.42 3.19 5.67
CA ASP A 77 -3.18 3.92 5.30
C ASP A 77 -1.92 3.09 5.64
N PHE A 78 -1.67 2.03 4.88
CA PHE A 78 -0.44 1.23 5.00
C PHE A 78 0.83 2.05 4.78
N PRO A 79 0.88 3.03 3.85
CA PRO A 79 2.02 3.92 3.73
C PRO A 79 2.30 4.73 4.99
N PHE A 80 1.26 5.16 5.74
CA PHE A 80 1.45 5.83 7.03
C PHE A 80 2.09 4.90 8.06
N GLN A 81 1.62 3.65 8.15
CA GLN A 81 2.21 2.67 9.07
C GLN A 81 3.71 2.49 8.82
N ALA A 82 4.09 2.35 7.55
CA ALA A 82 5.51 2.22 7.19
C ALA A 82 6.32 3.48 7.52
N ALA A 83 5.78 4.68 7.27
CA ALA A 83 6.43 5.95 7.58
C ALA A 83 6.57 6.17 9.09
N ALA A 84 5.54 5.85 9.88
CA ALA A 84 5.56 5.95 11.33
C ALA A 84 6.59 4.98 11.96
N ARG A 85 6.64 3.73 11.49
CA ARG A 85 7.67 2.78 11.90
C ARG A 85 9.08 3.26 11.54
N ASN A 86 9.28 3.76 10.32
CA ASN A 86 10.58 4.28 9.90
C ASN A 86 11.04 5.43 10.80
N PHE A 87 10.14 6.36 11.13
CA PHE A 87 10.46 7.51 11.97
C PHE A 87 10.67 7.13 13.44
N ALA A 88 9.67 6.54 14.08
CA ALA A 88 9.68 6.33 15.53
C ALA A 88 10.49 5.09 15.95
N SER A 89 10.33 3.96 15.21
CA SER A 89 10.97 2.70 15.56
C SER A 89 12.42 2.65 15.06
N LYS A 90 12.62 2.86 13.74
CA LYS A 90 13.94 2.71 13.11
C LYS A 90 14.84 3.94 13.18
N GLY A 91 14.34 5.08 13.66
CA GLY A 91 15.12 6.32 13.73
C GLY A 91 15.63 6.78 12.37
N GLN A 92 14.81 6.70 11.32
CA GLN A 92 15.16 7.22 9.99
C GLN A 92 15.10 8.76 9.97
N PRO A 93 15.74 9.42 8.99
CA PRO A 93 15.74 10.88 8.87
C PRO A 93 14.34 11.49 8.91
N ALA A 94 14.19 12.60 9.64
CA ALA A 94 12.90 13.29 9.76
C ALA A 94 12.38 13.82 8.41
N SER A 95 13.27 14.09 7.44
CA SER A 95 12.93 14.50 6.07
C SER A 95 12.15 13.44 5.28
N GLU A 96 12.19 12.16 5.69
CA GLU A 96 11.34 11.12 5.09
C GLU A 96 9.85 11.35 5.41
N LEU A 97 9.52 11.80 6.64
CA LEU A 97 8.15 12.18 6.97
C LEU A 97 7.67 13.40 6.18
N SER A 98 8.53 14.41 6.01
CA SER A 98 8.23 15.56 5.16
C SER A 98 7.90 15.10 3.72
N THR A 99 8.74 14.24 3.16
CA THR A 99 8.49 13.65 1.85
C THR A 99 7.20 12.83 1.83
N PHE A 100 6.93 12.09 2.90
CA PHE A 100 5.70 11.33 3.05
C PHE A 100 4.46 12.24 3.00
N PHE A 101 4.32 13.22 3.88
CA PHE A 101 3.12 14.06 3.97
C PHE A 101 2.94 14.98 2.75
N ARG A 102 4.03 15.45 2.12
CA ARG A 102 3.98 16.24 0.88
C ARG A 102 3.43 15.47 -0.33
N ASN A 103 3.17 14.19 -0.22
CA ASN A 103 2.57 13.35 -1.25
C ASN A 103 1.13 12.91 -0.91
N ASP A 104 0.49 13.55 0.04
CA ASP A 104 -0.90 13.28 0.40
C ASP A 104 -1.89 13.63 -0.73
N ASP A 105 -1.49 14.51 -1.65
CA ASP A 105 -2.28 14.97 -2.81
C ASP A 105 -2.77 13.84 -3.73
N TRP A 106 -2.15 12.67 -3.67
CA TRP A 106 -2.63 11.50 -4.42
C TRP A 106 -4.07 11.12 -4.10
N TYR A 107 -4.51 11.39 -2.86
CA TYR A 107 -5.85 11.08 -2.37
C TYR A 107 -6.86 12.22 -2.55
N THR A 108 -6.40 13.37 -3.10
CA THR A 108 -7.22 14.57 -3.21
C THR A 108 -8.01 14.58 -4.51
N ASP A 109 -9.33 14.50 -4.40
CA ASP A 109 -10.26 14.82 -5.49
C ASP A 109 -11.46 15.66 -4.96
N VAL A 110 -12.61 15.57 -5.61
CA VAL A 110 -13.80 16.36 -5.24
C VAL A 110 -14.48 15.86 -3.98
N ASP A 111 -14.36 14.59 -3.65
CA ASP A 111 -15.06 13.90 -2.56
C ASP A 111 -14.16 12.99 -1.70
N SER A 112 -12.86 13.00 -1.92
CA SER A 112 -11.88 12.27 -1.10
C SER A 112 -10.64 13.10 -0.76
N ASN A 113 -10.03 12.78 0.38
CA ASN A 113 -8.74 13.33 0.85
C ASN A 113 -8.14 12.44 1.95
N VAL A 114 -6.94 12.76 2.39
CA VAL A 114 -6.20 11.99 3.41
C VAL A 114 -6.80 12.05 4.81
N HIS A 115 -7.63 13.04 5.14
CA HIS A 115 -8.25 13.15 6.46
C HIS A 115 -9.25 12.01 6.75
N GLN A 116 -9.73 11.34 5.70
CA GLN A 116 -10.66 10.20 5.83
C GLN A 116 -9.94 8.87 6.06
N LEU A 117 -8.63 8.78 5.79
CA LEU A 117 -7.89 7.52 5.87
C LEU A 117 -7.75 7.04 7.32
N PRO A 118 -8.13 5.79 7.65
CA PRO A 118 -7.75 5.18 8.90
C PRO A 118 -6.23 4.97 8.96
N THR A 119 -5.57 5.69 9.90
CA THR A 119 -4.13 5.55 10.19
C THR A 119 -3.93 4.57 11.33
N PHE A 120 -2.87 3.77 11.27
CA PHE A 120 -2.62 2.73 12.26
C PHE A 120 -1.11 2.42 12.34
N LEU A 121 -0.69 1.75 13.43
CA LEU A 121 0.72 1.40 13.68
C LEU A 121 0.99 -0.09 13.53
N GLY A 122 -0.03 -0.90 13.65
CA GLY A 122 0.01 -2.35 13.51
C GLY A 122 -1.40 -2.93 13.38
N ASN A 123 -1.50 -4.17 12.98
CA ASN A 123 -2.76 -4.88 12.88
C ASN A 123 -2.58 -6.41 13.02
N HIS A 124 -3.67 -7.14 12.86
CA HIS A 124 -3.72 -8.59 13.02
C HIS A 124 -2.98 -9.39 11.91
N ASP A 125 -2.57 -8.75 10.81
CA ASP A 125 -1.89 -9.42 9.70
C ASP A 125 -0.39 -9.13 9.69
N MET A 126 0.02 -7.89 9.97
CA MET A 126 1.42 -7.48 9.86
C MET A 126 2.19 -7.43 11.18
N GLY A 127 1.51 -7.48 12.31
CA GLY A 127 2.13 -7.38 13.63
C GLY A 127 1.80 -6.08 14.37
N ARG A 128 2.37 -5.94 15.56
CA ARG A 128 2.13 -4.87 16.53
C ARG A 128 3.25 -3.84 16.54
N ILE A 129 2.96 -2.61 16.92
CA ILE A 129 4.00 -1.59 17.11
C ILE A 129 5.02 -2.00 18.18
N GLY A 130 4.56 -2.59 19.30
CA GLY A 130 5.44 -3.10 20.34
C GLY A 130 6.44 -4.15 19.84
N TYR A 131 6.03 -5.04 18.92
CA TYR A 131 6.95 -5.95 18.24
C TYR A 131 7.97 -5.22 17.38
N PHE A 132 7.51 -4.25 16.57
CA PHE A 132 8.41 -3.54 15.66
C PHE A 132 9.48 -2.76 16.41
N VAL A 133 9.13 -2.04 17.48
CA VAL A 133 10.14 -1.27 18.25
C VAL A 133 11.15 -2.18 18.92
N LYS A 134 10.77 -3.37 19.40
CA LYS A 134 11.71 -4.38 19.93
C LYS A 134 12.63 -4.94 18.84
N ALA A 135 12.06 -5.32 17.70
CA ALA A 135 12.80 -5.96 16.61
C ALA A 135 13.78 -4.99 15.93
N ASP A 136 13.39 -3.73 15.77
CA ASP A 136 14.22 -2.71 15.12
C ASP A 136 15.32 -2.16 16.07
N ASN A 137 15.20 -2.35 17.43
CA ASN A 137 16.12 -1.78 18.44
C ASN A 137 16.61 -2.84 19.41
N ALA A 138 17.24 -3.89 18.90
CA ALA A 138 17.78 -4.99 19.70
C ALA A 138 18.82 -4.46 20.72
N GLY A 139 18.55 -4.66 22.02
CA GLY A 139 19.41 -4.22 23.11
C GLY A 139 19.09 -2.82 23.68
N ALA A 140 18.07 -2.12 23.15
CA ALA A 140 17.56 -0.91 23.78
C ALA A 140 16.96 -1.21 25.17
N SER A 141 16.95 -0.20 26.03
CA SER A 141 16.28 -0.30 27.32
C SER A 141 14.76 -0.34 27.17
N GLU A 142 14.05 -0.87 28.12
CA GLU A 142 12.58 -0.86 28.14
C GLU A 142 12.01 0.56 28.10
N GLU A 143 12.64 1.51 28.76
CA GLU A 143 12.30 2.94 28.73
C GLU A 143 12.39 3.49 27.30
N GLU A 144 13.47 3.22 26.59
CA GLU A 144 13.63 3.62 25.20
C GLU A 144 12.58 3.01 24.28
N LEU A 145 12.28 1.70 24.43
CA LEU A 145 11.25 1.02 23.66
C LEU A 145 9.86 1.63 23.87
N LEU A 146 9.54 1.96 25.14
CA LEU A 146 8.29 2.67 25.48
C LEU A 146 8.24 4.08 24.89
N ASP A 147 9.36 4.82 24.92
CA ASP A 147 9.42 6.16 24.35
C ASP A 147 9.24 6.14 22.83
N ARG A 148 9.79 5.15 22.13
CA ARG A 148 9.59 4.95 20.69
C ARG A 148 8.15 4.56 20.36
N ASP A 149 7.54 3.70 21.15
CA ASP A 149 6.14 3.30 21.00
C ASP A 149 5.21 4.50 21.23
N ARG A 150 5.44 5.26 22.32
CA ARG A 150 4.76 6.54 22.59
C ARG A 150 4.89 7.51 21.43
N LEU A 151 6.10 7.73 20.92
CA LEU A 151 6.38 8.66 19.81
C LEU A 151 5.60 8.27 18.54
N ALA A 152 5.46 6.97 18.27
CA ALA A 152 4.65 6.49 17.16
C ALA A 152 3.16 6.83 17.33
N HIS A 153 2.61 6.64 18.53
CA HIS A 153 1.24 7.01 18.86
C HIS A 153 1.03 8.52 18.79
N GLU A 154 1.96 9.31 19.31
CA GLU A 154 1.93 10.78 19.23
C GLU A 154 1.90 11.26 17.78
N LEU A 155 2.75 10.69 16.90
CA LEU A 155 2.74 10.99 15.48
C LEU A 155 1.37 10.65 14.87
N MET A 156 0.79 9.49 15.18
CA MET A 156 -0.49 9.05 14.63
C MET A 156 -1.65 9.96 15.06
N PHE A 157 -1.70 10.36 16.33
CA PHE A 157 -2.79 11.20 16.84
C PHE A 157 -2.69 12.67 16.44
N PHE A 158 -1.48 13.21 16.29
CA PHE A 158 -1.30 14.63 15.97
C PHE A 158 -1.22 14.92 14.46
N SER A 159 -0.94 13.92 13.62
CA SER A 159 -0.96 14.07 12.18
C SER A 159 -2.39 13.98 11.60
N ARG A 160 -2.50 14.00 10.29
CA ARG A 160 -3.77 13.85 9.58
C ARG A 160 -4.22 12.39 9.54
N GLY A 161 -5.51 12.13 9.32
CA GLY A 161 -6.15 10.82 9.25
C GLY A 161 -6.96 10.48 10.49
N ASN A 162 -7.51 9.28 10.54
CA ASN A 162 -8.33 8.76 11.64
C ASN A 162 -7.54 7.69 12.40
N PRO A 163 -7.00 7.99 13.59
CA PRO A 163 -6.15 7.04 14.33
C PRO A 163 -6.93 5.80 14.77
N VAL A 164 -6.38 4.64 14.49
CA VAL A 164 -6.91 3.33 14.86
C VAL A 164 -5.90 2.62 15.75
N ILE A 165 -6.32 2.30 16.98
CA ILE A 165 -5.55 1.52 17.94
C ILE A 165 -5.88 0.04 17.75
N TYR A 166 -4.85 -0.78 17.53
CA TYR A 166 -5.02 -2.21 17.59
C TYR A 166 -5.08 -2.66 19.06
N TYR A 167 -6.11 -3.41 19.44
CA TYR A 167 -6.33 -3.80 20.84
C TYR A 167 -5.09 -4.49 21.44
N GLY A 168 -4.75 -4.12 22.66
CA GLY A 168 -3.55 -4.60 23.36
C GLY A 168 -2.33 -3.70 23.21
N ASP A 169 -2.27 -2.81 22.19
CA ASP A 169 -1.18 -1.84 22.09
C ASP A 169 -1.17 -0.92 23.32
N GLU A 170 -2.35 -0.54 23.85
CA GLU A 170 -2.49 0.22 25.10
C GLU A 170 -2.03 -0.55 26.35
N GLN A 171 -1.73 -1.83 26.23
CA GLN A 171 -1.21 -2.70 27.28
C GLN A 171 0.22 -3.16 27.02
N GLY A 172 0.87 -2.60 25.98
CA GLY A 172 2.24 -2.91 25.60
C GLY A 172 2.43 -4.28 24.95
N PHE A 173 1.40 -4.82 24.28
CA PHE A 173 1.50 -6.10 23.57
C PHE A 173 2.55 -6.04 22.49
N THR A 174 3.40 -7.07 22.42
CA THR A 174 4.45 -7.18 21.41
C THR A 174 4.14 -8.24 20.36
N GLY A 175 3.86 -9.48 20.75
CA GLY A 175 3.82 -10.63 19.85
C GLY A 175 5.19 -11.00 19.29
N SER A 176 5.25 -12.09 18.54
CA SER A 176 6.47 -12.61 17.92
C SER A 176 6.51 -12.39 16.40
N GLY A 177 5.61 -11.60 15.84
CA GLY A 177 5.48 -11.37 14.40
C GLY A 177 4.08 -10.98 14.01
N GLY A 178 3.72 -11.26 12.76
CA GLY A 178 2.40 -10.99 12.19
C GLY A 178 1.43 -12.18 12.26
N ASP A 179 0.25 -11.99 11.65
CA ASP A 179 -0.84 -12.95 11.57
C ASP A 179 -1.20 -13.58 12.92
N GLN A 180 -1.19 -14.90 13.06
CA GLN A 180 -1.60 -15.59 14.29
C GLN A 180 -0.83 -15.11 15.52
N LEU A 181 0.45 -14.80 15.39
CA LEU A 181 1.31 -14.32 16.46
C LEU A 181 0.96 -12.90 16.95
N ALA A 182 0.25 -12.12 16.15
CA ALA A 182 -0.23 -10.77 16.52
C ALA A 182 -1.65 -10.76 17.12
N ARG A 183 -2.30 -11.93 17.29
CA ARG A 183 -3.72 -12.04 17.71
C ARG A 183 -3.88 -12.45 19.17
N GLN A 184 -2.95 -12.04 20.03
CA GLN A 184 -3.03 -12.31 21.48
C GLN A 184 -4.34 -11.77 22.06
N THR A 185 -4.94 -12.53 22.96
CA THR A 185 -6.15 -12.10 23.66
C THR A 185 -5.82 -11.16 24.81
N MET A 186 -6.74 -10.23 25.12
CA MET A 186 -6.68 -9.40 26.33
C MET A 186 -6.95 -10.21 27.61
N PHE A 187 -7.59 -11.38 27.51
CA PHE A 187 -7.85 -12.30 28.60
C PHE A 187 -6.69 -13.25 28.84
N ALA A 188 -6.64 -13.88 30.01
CA ALA A 188 -5.65 -14.89 30.32
C ALA A 188 -5.63 -16.01 29.27
N SER A 189 -4.44 -16.29 28.73
CA SER A 189 -4.22 -17.29 27.68
C SER A 189 -3.48 -18.51 28.23
N LYS A 190 -3.66 -19.64 27.53
CA LYS A 190 -2.88 -20.86 27.71
C LYS A 190 -2.10 -21.23 26.44
N VAL A 191 -2.11 -20.37 25.43
CA VAL A 191 -1.38 -20.57 24.18
C VAL A 191 0.11 -20.36 24.45
N PRO A 192 0.97 -21.36 24.22
CA PRO A 192 2.40 -21.24 24.53
C PRO A 192 3.05 -20.05 23.82
N ASP A 193 2.75 -19.84 22.54
CA ASP A 193 3.32 -18.77 21.70
C ASP A 193 2.95 -17.35 22.20
N TYR A 194 1.92 -17.23 23.06
CA TYR A 194 1.56 -15.95 23.68
C TYR A 194 2.13 -15.80 25.08
N LEU A 195 2.44 -16.92 25.76
CA LEU A 195 2.91 -16.89 27.15
C LEU A 195 4.38 -16.48 27.29
N ASP A 196 5.15 -16.62 26.23
CA ASP A 196 6.55 -16.19 26.16
C ASP A 196 6.73 -14.80 25.52
N ASP A 197 5.63 -14.19 25.03
CA ASP A 197 5.64 -12.81 24.61
C ASP A 197 5.76 -11.86 25.81
N ASP A 198 6.67 -10.92 25.68
CA ASP A 198 6.96 -9.86 26.65
C ASP A 198 6.08 -8.65 26.38
N LEU A 199 5.59 -7.99 27.41
CA LEU A 199 4.79 -6.79 27.32
C LEU A 199 5.63 -5.57 27.69
N LEU A 200 5.61 -4.51 26.87
CA LEU A 200 6.33 -3.28 27.16
C LEU A 200 5.71 -2.53 28.35
N GLY A 201 6.56 -2.04 29.27
CA GLY A 201 6.13 -1.20 30.39
C GLY A 201 5.46 -1.93 31.54
N THR A 202 5.59 -3.25 31.62
CA THR A 202 4.98 -4.03 32.70
C THR A 202 5.61 -5.42 32.84
N ASP A 203 5.68 -5.93 34.06
CA ASP A 203 6.06 -7.33 34.36
C ASP A 203 4.91 -8.33 34.16
N ARG A 204 3.75 -7.89 33.63
CA ARG A 204 2.61 -8.77 33.37
C ARG A 204 2.90 -9.65 32.17
N THR A 205 2.18 -10.78 32.11
CA THR A 205 2.24 -11.72 31.00
C THR A 205 0.86 -12.03 30.46
N HIS A 206 0.77 -12.73 29.34
CA HIS A 206 -0.50 -13.23 28.81
C HIS A 206 -1.14 -14.37 29.62
N ALA A 207 -0.50 -14.85 30.71
CA ALA A 207 -1.11 -15.79 31.65
C ALA A 207 -2.21 -15.18 32.53
N GLN A 208 -2.40 -13.86 32.45
CA GLN A 208 -3.40 -13.11 33.22
C GLN A 208 -4.14 -12.12 32.32
N ASP A 209 -5.29 -11.62 32.79
CA ASP A 209 -6.04 -10.59 32.08
C ASP A 209 -5.26 -9.27 32.00
N ASN A 210 -5.21 -8.65 30.83
CA ASN A 210 -4.45 -7.42 30.56
C ASN A 210 -5.42 -6.26 30.25
N PHE A 211 -6.12 -5.79 31.29
CA PHE A 211 -7.01 -4.63 31.27
C PHE A 211 -6.57 -3.61 32.33
N ASN A 212 -5.31 -3.15 32.26
CA ASN A 212 -4.75 -2.23 33.25
C ASN A 212 -4.93 -0.76 32.81
N PRO A 213 -5.89 0.00 33.41
CA PRO A 213 -6.10 1.40 33.05
C PRO A 213 -4.96 2.34 33.52
N ASN A 214 -4.01 1.84 34.33
CA ASN A 214 -2.85 2.57 34.80
C ASN A 214 -1.58 2.22 33.99
N HIS A 215 -1.69 1.45 32.91
CA HIS A 215 -0.58 1.21 32.01
C HIS A 215 -0.14 2.52 31.36
N GLN A 216 1.16 2.75 31.19
CA GLN A 216 1.67 4.00 30.61
C GLN A 216 1.09 4.29 29.24
N LEU A 217 1.10 3.30 28.33
CA LEU A 217 0.55 3.46 26.98
C LEU A 217 -0.98 3.70 27.00
N TYR A 218 -1.72 3.04 27.89
CA TYR A 218 -3.15 3.33 28.07
C TYR A 218 -3.39 4.78 28.47
N THR A 219 -2.62 5.28 29.44
CA THR A 219 -2.75 6.65 29.93
C THR A 219 -2.42 7.66 28.82
N ILE A 220 -1.34 7.43 28.09
CA ILE A 220 -0.90 8.29 26.96
C ILE A 220 -1.97 8.29 25.85
N ILE A 221 -2.43 7.13 25.38
CA ILE A 221 -3.45 7.03 24.33
C ILE A 221 -4.75 7.71 24.76
N SER A 222 -5.13 7.56 26.04
CA SER A 222 -6.30 8.25 26.60
C SER A 222 -6.13 9.78 26.57
N GLU A 223 -4.96 10.28 26.97
CA GLU A 223 -4.62 11.72 26.91
C GLU A 223 -4.65 12.24 25.46
N LEU A 224 -3.98 11.57 24.54
CA LEU A 224 -3.97 11.94 23.11
C LEU A 224 -5.39 12.00 22.52
N SER A 225 -6.24 11.02 22.86
CA SER A 225 -7.64 11.01 22.44
C SER A 225 -8.45 12.19 23.03
N GLN A 226 -8.18 12.59 24.26
CA GLN A 226 -8.83 13.73 24.88
C GLN A 226 -8.35 15.06 24.26
N LEU A 227 -7.05 15.19 23.99
CA LEU A 227 -6.46 16.37 23.37
C LEU A 227 -7.03 16.62 21.97
N THR A 228 -7.11 15.58 21.13
CA THR A 228 -7.68 15.73 19.79
C THR A 228 -9.16 16.06 19.81
N LYS A 229 -9.92 15.64 20.82
CA LYS A 229 -11.31 16.08 21.05
C LYS A 229 -11.40 17.53 21.49
N ALA A 230 -10.50 17.97 22.37
CA ALA A 230 -10.47 19.35 22.91
C ALA A 230 -9.94 20.39 21.91
N HIS A 231 -9.06 19.97 21.01
CA HIS A 231 -8.38 20.83 20.02
C HIS A 231 -8.72 20.39 18.59
N PRO A 232 -9.83 20.89 18.00
CA PRO A 232 -10.27 20.45 16.67
C PRO A 232 -9.23 20.60 15.57
N ALA A 233 -8.32 21.59 15.68
CA ALA A 233 -7.21 21.72 14.74
C ALA A 233 -6.31 20.46 14.69
N LEU A 234 -6.10 19.79 15.83
CA LEU A 234 -5.31 18.56 15.88
C LEU A 234 -6.05 17.35 15.28
N ARG A 235 -7.39 17.39 15.21
CA ARG A 235 -8.23 16.36 14.60
C ARG A 235 -8.48 16.62 13.11
N ASP A 236 -9.04 17.78 12.78
CA ASP A 236 -9.62 18.09 11.46
C ASP A 236 -8.83 19.18 10.69
N GLY A 237 -7.80 19.78 11.30
CA GLY A 237 -7.08 20.90 10.69
C GLY A 237 -6.18 20.46 9.50
N ALA A 238 -5.90 21.40 8.61
CA ALA A 238 -4.90 21.22 7.58
C ALA A 238 -3.55 20.77 8.18
N HIS A 239 -2.87 19.85 7.54
CA HIS A 239 -1.54 19.38 7.96
C HIS A 239 -0.48 20.04 7.07
N GLN A 240 0.27 20.98 7.61
CA GLN A 240 1.27 21.71 6.83
C GLN A 240 2.70 21.49 7.36
N ASP A 241 3.54 20.97 6.51
CA ASP A 241 4.96 20.79 6.74
C ASP A 241 5.64 22.10 7.12
N ARG A 242 6.48 22.11 8.16
CA ARG A 242 7.19 23.29 8.63
C ARG A 242 8.69 23.14 8.69
N TYR A 243 9.14 22.02 9.20
CA TYR A 243 10.55 21.74 9.36
C TYR A 243 10.80 20.23 9.41
N ALA A 244 11.87 19.79 8.81
CA ALA A 244 12.37 18.44 8.94
C ALA A 244 13.90 18.43 8.95
N SER A 245 14.49 17.72 9.89
CA SER A 245 15.94 17.45 9.89
C SER A 245 16.28 16.50 8.74
N ASP A 246 17.39 16.75 8.05
CA ASP A 246 17.92 15.84 7.02
C ASP A 246 18.46 14.53 7.61
N GLU A 247 18.63 14.49 8.93
CA GLU A 247 19.06 13.35 9.72
C GLU A 247 18.01 13.02 10.78
N VAL A 248 18.33 12.10 11.67
CA VAL A 248 17.56 11.80 12.90
C VAL A 248 17.42 13.08 13.72
N GLY A 249 16.20 13.48 14.05
CA GLY A 249 15.95 14.74 14.75
C GLY A 249 14.50 15.19 14.64
N ILE A 250 14.29 16.51 14.50
CA ILE A 250 12.96 17.11 14.56
C ILE A 250 12.24 17.01 13.22
N TYR A 251 11.02 16.48 13.26
CA TYR A 251 9.97 16.74 12.29
C TYR A 251 8.93 17.67 12.93
N ALA A 252 8.59 18.77 12.25
CA ALA A 252 7.57 19.69 12.75
C ALA A 252 6.59 20.12 11.65
N PHE A 253 5.33 20.23 12.05
CA PHE A 253 4.22 20.64 11.18
C PHE A 253 3.23 21.50 11.94
N SER A 254 2.44 22.27 11.21
CA SER A 254 1.30 22.99 11.76
C SER A 254 -0.01 22.25 11.47
N ARG A 255 -0.90 22.20 12.46
CA ARG A 255 -2.30 21.86 12.29
C ARG A 255 -3.11 23.16 12.32
N LEU A 256 -3.87 23.43 11.27
CA LEU A 256 -4.51 24.71 11.05
C LEU A 256 -6.02 24.55 11.00
N SER A 257 -6.72 25.21 11.90
CA SER A 257 -8.18 25.22 11.89
C SER A 257 -8.72 26.28 10.90
N HIS A 258 -9.40 25.84 9.86
CA HIS A 258 -10.07 26.76 8.92
C HIS A 258 -11.12 27.65 9.60
N GLY A 259 -11.91 27.10 10.52
CA GLY A 259 -12.96 27.84 11.21
C GLY A 259 -12.42 28.80 12.28
N ALA A 260 -11.55 28.32 13.17
CA ALA A 260 -10.98 29.11 14.25
C ALA A 260 -9.85 30.03 13.79
N GLN A 261 -9.24 29.78 12.64
CA GLN A 261 -8.04 30.48 12.16
C GLN A 261 -6.93 30.46 13.20
N GLN A 262 -6.68 29.30 13.80
CA GLN A 262 -5.72 29.09 14.87
C GLN A 262 -4.70 28.03 14.46
N GLU A 263 -3.44 28.27 14.80
CA GLU A 263 -2.31 27.39 14.47
C GLU A 263 -1.87 26.60 15.70
N SER A 264 -1.78 25.28 15.55
CA SER A 264 -1.11 24.40 16.50
C SER A 264 0.17 23.88 15.85
N VAL A 265 1.32 24.12 16.46
CA VAL A 265 2.62 23.62 16.01
C VAL A 265 2.93 22.35 16.78
N VAL A 266 3.13 21.27 16.06
CA VAL A 266 3.58 19.97 16.58
C VAL A 266 5.03 19.76 16.19
N ALA A 267 5.88 19.40 17.14
CA ALA A 267 7.29 19.06 16.89
C ALA A 267 7.63 17.75 17.58
N LEU A 268 8.05 16.76 16.80
CA LEU A 268 8.47 15.43 17.25
C LEU A 268 9.98 15.29 17.04
N ASN A 269 10.66 14.68 17.99
CA ASN A 269 12.09 14.41 17.92
C ASN A 269 12.32 12.88 18.02
N ASN A 270 12.79 12.25 16.96
CA ASN A 270 13.12 10.82 16.96
C ASN A 270 14.58 10.51 17.29
N SER A 271 15.35 11.52 17.70
CA SER A 271 16.74 11.37 18.17
C SER A 271 16.77 10.98 19.65
N GLU A 272 17.79 10.23 20.04
CA GLU A 272 18.10 9.88 21.43
C GLU A 272 18.77 11.05 22.21
N SER A 273 18.78 12.24 21.64
CA SER A 273 19.24 13.45 22.27
C SER A 273 18.31 14.61 22.00
N GLU A 274 18.29 15.57 22.95
CA GLU A 274 17.56 16.82 22.79
C GLU A 274 17.98 17.55 21.50
N LYS A 275 17.02 18.10 20.76
CA LYS A 275 17.23 18.88 19.54
C LYS A 275 16.49 20.22 19.62
N THR A 276 17.05 21.22 18.95
CA THR A 276 16.45 22.56 18.85
C THR A 276 16.28 22.93 17.38
N ALA A 277 15.12 23.47 17.02
CA ALA A 277 14.85 23.96 15.67
C ALA A 277 14.05 25.27 15.69
N ALA A 278 14.28 26.11 14.67
CA ALA A 278 13.50 27.32 14.40
C ALA A 278 12.40 26.97 13.39
N ILE A 279 11.16 26.87 13.86
CA ILE A 279 10.01 26.36 13.10
C ILE A 279 9.21 27.54 12.54
N PRO A 280 8.99 27.64 11.21
CA PRO A 280 8.14 28.68 10.62
C PRO A 280 6.69 28.57 11.10
N THR A 281 6.06 29.73 11.37
CA THR A 281 4.67 29.84 11.82
C THR A 281 3.92 30.92 11.02
N TYR A 282 2.60 30.95 11.14
CA TYR A 282 1.80 32.06 10.58
C TYR A 282 1.79 33.30 11.47
N VAL A 283 1.90 33.09 12.78
CA VAL A 283 1.84 34.18 13.77
C VAL A 283 3.25 34.64 14.12
N GLY A 284 3.55 35.92 13.86
CA GLY A 284 4.84 36.54 14.25
C GLY A 284 4.69 37.43 15.48
N ASN A 285 5.72 37.45 16.34
CA ASN A 285 5.71 38.13 17.65
C ASN A 285 4.55 37.72 18.56
N GLY A 286 3.95 36.54 18.34
CA GLY A 286 2.79 36.02 19.04
C GLY A 286 3.13 34.97 20.08
N GLY A 287 2.28 34.85 21.09
CA GLY A 287 2.38 33.84 22.13
C GLY A 287 1.86 32.48 21.67
N PHE A 288 2.56 31.41 22.04
CA PHE A 288 2.13 30.04 21.83
C PHE A 288 2.08 29.32 23.18
N ILE A 289 0.91 28.81 23.53
CA ILE A 289 0.63 28.15 24.80
C ILE A 289 0.83 26.65 24.63
N LYS A 290 1.54 26.04 25.57
CA LYS A 290 1.76 24.59 25.56
C LYS A 290 0.45 23.82 25.71
N VAL A 291 0.23 22.88 24.81
CA VAL A 291 -0.91 21.95 24.81
C VAL A 291 -0.47 20.56 25.27
N TYR A 292 0.74 20.13 24.87
CA TYR A 292 1.25 18.79 25.18
C TYR A 292 2.78 18.78 25.30
N GLY A 293 3.30 17.77 26.03
CA GLY A 293 4.71 17.48 26.14
C GLY A 293 5.46 18.37 27.15
N ASP A 294 6.77 18.17 27.22
CA ASP A 294 7.65 18.90 28.14
C ASP A 294 8.10 20.24 27.55
N GLY A 295 8.38 21.22 28.43
CA GLY A 295 8.84 22.53 28.03
C GLY A 295 8.12 23.67 28.72
N PRO A 296 8.46 24.93 28.42
CA PRO A 296 7.83 26.11 29.01
C PRO A 296 6.32 26.17 28.76
N ALA A 297 5.55 26.68 29.72
CA ALA A 297 4.12 26.86 29.59
C ALA A 297 3.70 27.75 28.38
N GLN A 298 4.61 28.67 27.99
CA GLN A 298 4.43 29.56 26.85
C GLN A 298 5.77 29.83 26.18
N VAL A 299 5.77 29.93 24.86
CA VAL A 299 6.86 30.37 24.00
C VAL A 299 6.38 31.48 23.08
N THR A 300 7.28 32.26 22.49
CA THR A 300 6.93 33.38 21.63
C THR A 300 7.66 33.28 20.29
N SER A 301 6.93 33.39 19.19
CA SER A 301 7.53 33.50 17.86
C SER A 301 8.24 34.85 17.67
N ASN A 302 9.28 34.86 16.86
CA ASN A 302 10.00 36.09 16.53
C ASN A 302 9.32 36.91 15.42
N GLY A 303 9.86 38.10 15.13
CA GLY A 303 9.37 38.99 14.08
C GLY A 303 9.47 38.39 12.65
N SER A 304 10.32 37.38 12.47
CA SER A 304 10.43 36.61 11.22
C SER A 304 9.46 35.41 11.16
N ARG A 305 8.49 35.34 12.06
CA ARG A 305 7.50 34.25 12.15
C ARG A 305 8.17 32.88 12.37
N GLN A 306 9.11 32.81 13.29
CA GLN A 306 9.77 31.55 13.68
C GLN A 306 9.59 31.30 15.16
N LEU A 307 9.22 30.08 15.50
CA LEU A 307 9.11 29.57 16.85
C LEU A 307 10.32 28.66 17.11
N THR A 308 11.21 29.06 18.02
CA THR A 308 12.32 28.19 18.42
C THR A 308 11.86 27.23 19.49
N LEU A 309 11.88 25.93 19.18
CA LEU A 309 11.49 24.85 20.09
C LEU A 309 12.67 23.93 20.35
N THR A 310 12.84 23.60 21.62
CA THR A 310 13.72 22.54 22.08
C THR A 310 12.87 21.35 22.47
N VAL A 311 13.16 20.19 21.89
CA VAL A 311 12.39 18.96 22.06
C VAL A 311 13.30 17.89 22.63
N ALA A 312 12.92 17.29 23.75
CA ALA A 312 13.69 16.24 24.41
C ALA A 312 13.86 15.00 23.50
N ALA A 313 14.73 14.10 23.88
CA ALA A 313 14.93 12.82 23.18
C ALA A 313 13.61 12.06 23.09
N LEU A 314 13.35 11.42 21.94
CA LEU A 314 12.21 10.53 21.69
C LEU A 314 10.88 11.10 22.22
N SER A 315 10.62 12.39 21.96
CA SER A 315 9.45 13.06 22.53
C SER A 315 8.76 14.03 21.56
N THR A 316 7.61 14.52 21.98
CA THR A 316 6.78 15.47 21.21
C THR A 316 6.39 16.66 22.07
N VAL A 317 6.34 17.84 21.47
CA VAL A 317 5.73 19.03 22.05
C VAL A 317 4.69 19.61 21.11
N VAL A 318 3.59 20.11 21.68
CA VAL A 318 2.54 20.80 20.93
C VAL A 318 2.28 22.16 21.57
N TYR A 319 2.35 23.20 20.74
CA TYR A 319 2.05 24.58 21.12
C TYR A 319 0.98 25.17 20.23
N GLN A 320 -0.03 25.80 20.82
CA GLN A 320 -1.13 26.45 20.10
C GLN A 320 -0.98 27.98 20.20
N SER A 321 -1.15 28.67 19.07
CA SER A 321 -1.12 30.12 19.05
C SER A 321 -2.22 30.72 19.92
N ALA A 322 -1.89 31.72 20.73
CA ALA A 322 -2.86 32.48 21.51
C ALA A 322 -3.70 33.39 20.61
N GLU A 323 -3.13 33.85 19.51
CA GLU A 323 -3.74 34.73 18.54
C GLU A 323 -4.21 33.94 17.31
N ARG A 324 -5.18 34.52 16.60
CA ARG A 324 -5.59 34.02 15.30
C ARG A 324 -4.50 34.26 14.24
N ILE A 325 -4.45 33.44 13.22
CA ILE A 325 -3.62 33.65 12.04
C ILE A 325 -3.98 35.04 11.47
N PRO A 326 -3.00 35.92 11.23
CA PRO A 326 -3.24 37.25 10.70
C PRO A 326 -4.02 37.18 9.37
N ALA A 327 -5.09 37.97 9.30
CA ALA A 327 -5.86 38.08 8.07
C ALA A 327 -4.99 38.65 6.95
N SER A 328 -5.19 38.15 5.74
CA SER A 328 -4.56 38.67 4.53
C SER A 328 -5.23 40.00 4.12
N ASP A 329 -4.45 40.96 3.62
CA ASP A 329 -4.95 42.24 3.14
C ASP A 329 -5.46 42.17 1.69
N ALA A 330 -5.05 41.19 0.90
CA ALA A 330 -5.41 41.01 -0.51
C ALA A 330 -5.22 39.59 -0.99
N ALA A 331 -5.98 39.17 -1.98
CA ALA A 331 -5.85 37.86 -2.60
C ALA A 331 -4.42 37.62 -3.13
N PRO A 332 -3.81 36.46 -2.82
CA PRO A 332 -2.49 36.09 -3.30
C PRO A 332 -2.46 35.99 -4.83
N GLN A 333 -1.28 36.12 -5.42
CA GLN A 333 -1.10 35.78 -6.83
C GLN A 333 -1.08 34.27 -6.99
N ILE A 334 -1.66 33.79 -8.09
CA ILE A 334 -1.67 32.38 -8.44
C ILE A 334 -1.31 32.19 -9.91
N SER A 335 -0.45 31.22 -10.20
CA SER A 335 -0.17 30.75 -11.56
C SER A 335 -0.23 29.23 -11.60
N LEU A 336 -0.71 28.66 -12.73
CA LEU A 336 -0.63 27.23 -12.99
C LEU A 336 0.65 26.88 -13.72
N ASP A 337 1.25 25.78 -13.34
CA ASP A 337 2.24 25.10 -14.16
C ASP A 337 1.61 24.46 -15.40
N ASN A 338 2.45 24.07 -16.35
CA ASN A 338 1.94 23.29 -17.48
C ASN A 338 1.54 21.89 -16.99
N PRO A 339 0.29 21.45 -17.24
CA PRO A 339 -0.14 20.12 -16.87
C PRO A 339 0.74 19.04 -17.49
N THR A 340 1.10 18.03 -16.72
CA THR A 340 1.92 16.90 -17.19
C THR A 340 1.27 15.58 -16.79
N VAL A 341 1.44 14.57 -17.64
CA VAL A 341 1.09 13.19 -17.22
C VAL A 341 2.02 12.80 -16.08
N SER A 342 1.46 12.23 -15.02
CA SER A 342 2.25 11.79 -13.87
C SER A 342 3.31 10.76 -14.30
N THR A 343 4.51 10.86 -13.72
CA THR A 343 5.60 9.89 -13.98
C THR A 343 5.41 8.59 -13.18
N GLN A 344 4.51 8.57 -12.21
CA GLN A 344 4.25 7.39 -11.37
C GLN A 344 3.03 6.59 -11.83
N THR A 345 2.10 7.24 -12.52
CA THR A 345 0.99 6.58 -13.21
C THR A 345 0.52 7.45 -14.36
N SER A 346 0.45 6.88 -15.53
CA SER A 346 0.06 7.57 -16.75
C SER A 346 -1.46 7.79 -16.88
N SER A 347 -2.26 7.23 -15.97
CA SER A 347 -3.70 7.47 -15.89
C SER A 347 -4.08 8.77 -15.20
N ARG A 348 -3.11 9.53 -14.67
CA ARG A 348 -3.36 10.80 -13.99
C ARG A 348 -2.54 11.96 -14.56
N MET A 349 -3.21 13.10 -14.63
CA MET A 349 -2.59 14.38 -14.99
C MET A 349 -2.24 15.15 -13.72
N LEU A 350 -0.97 15.48 -13.52
CA LEU A 350 -0.51 16.38 -12.47
C LEU A 350 -0.85 17.82 -12.83
N ILE A 351 -1.59 18.49 -11.97
CA ILE A 351 -1.93 19.90 -12.05
C ILE A 351 -1.40 20.58 -10.79
N SER A 352 -0.47 21.50 -10.95
CA SER A 352 0.13 22.24 -9.84
C SER A 352 -0.01 23.74 -9.98
N ALA A 353 0.05 24.45 -8.87
CA ALA A 353 -0.07 25.90 -8.83
C ALA A 353 0.95 26.51 -7.88
N ASP A 354 1.61 27.59 -8.36
CA ASP A 354 2.38 28.47 -7.51
C ASP A 354 1.49 29.57 -6.94
N VAL A 355 1.54 29.69 -5.62
CA VAL A 355 0.81 30.72 -4.88
C VAL A 355 1.80 31.54 -4.07
N THR A 356 1.79 32.87 -4.30
CA THR A 356 2.66 33.82 -3.57
C THR A 356 2.02 34.27 -2.26
N GLY A 357 2.85 34.80 -1.37
CA GLY A 357 2.38 35.31 -0.08
C GLY A 357 2.55 34.29 1.05
N SER A 358 2.18 34.73 2.25
CA SER A 358 2.39 33.99 3.50
C SER A 358 1.10 33.77 4.29
N SER A 359 -0.05 33.96 3.66
CA SER A 359 -1.37 33.66 4.24
C SER A 359 -1.66 32.16 4.19
N PHE A 360 -2.56 31.70 5.03
CA PHE A 360 -3.13 30.38 4.94
C PHE A 360 -4.11 30.36 3.78
N ASN A 361 -3.88 29.50 2.80
CA ASN A 361 -4.61 29.45 1.54
C ASN A 361 -5.18 28.07 1.26
N GLU A 362 -6.31 28.06 0.56
CA GLU A 362 -6.87 26.88 -0.11
C GLU A 362 -6.83 27.11 -1.63
N VAL A 363 -6.45 26.09 -2.38
CA VAL A 363 -6.41 26.14 -3.85
C VAL A 363 -7.35 25.09 -4.41
N THR A 364 -8.44 25.52 -5.02
CA THR A 364 -9.37 24.63 -5.71
C THR A 364 -9.02 24.56 -7.18
N PHE A 365 -8.78 23.36 -7.68
CA PHE A 365 -8.47 23.08 -9.07
C PHE A 365 -9.73 22.72 -9.85
N TYR A 366 -9.80 23.17 -11.10
CA TYR A 366 -10.91 22.93 -12.00
C TYR A 366 -10.41 22.39 -13.34
N ALA A 367 -11.14 21.42 -13.87
CA ALA A 367 -10.95 20.92 -15.22
C ALA A 367 -12.19 21.22 -16.09
N LYS A 368 -11.95 21.44 -17.38
CA LYS A 368 -12.94 21.47 -18.42
C LYS A 368 -12.56 20.47 -19.50
N ILE A 369 -13.39 19.43 -19.70
CA ILE A 369 -13.17 18.34 -20.61
C ILE A 369 -13.85 18.69 -21.95
N GLY A 370 -13.08 18.81 -23.03
CA GLY A 370 -13.57 19.20 -24.34
C GLY A 370 -14.34 20.53 -24.30
N ASN A 371 -15.57 20.51 -24.79
CA ASN A 371 -16.49 21.66 -24.77
C ASN A 371 -17.42 21.68 -23.56
N GLY A 372 -17.18 20.83 -22.54
CA GLY A 372 -18.00 20.74 -21.34
C GLY A 372 -17.91 21.97 -20.42
N GLN A 373 -18.47 21.86 -19.23
CA GLN A 373 -18.42 22.89 -18.19
C GLN A 373 -17.18 22.72 -17.30
N TRP A 374 -16.76 23.80 -16.62
CA TRP A 374 -15.79 23.75 -15.57
C TRP A 374 -16.34 22.96 -14.37
N LYS A 375 -15.57 21.96 -13.92
CA LYS A 375 -15.89 21.16 -12.72
C LYS A 375 -14.69 21.19 -11.79
N SER A 376 -14.92 21.26 -10.49
CA SER A 376 -13.87 21.07 -9.49
C SER A 376 -13.31 19.64 -9.61
N ILE A 377 -12.00 19.51 -9.41
CA ILE A 377 -11.27 18.23 -9.42
C ILE A 377 -10.50 18.01 -8.12
N GLY A 378 -10.62 18.91 -7.15
CA GLY A 378 -10.02 18.80 -5.83
C GLY A 378 -9.64 20.17 -5.26
N THR A 379 -9.51 20.21 -3.93
CA THR A 379 -9.03 21.37 -3.17
C THR A 379 -7.85 20.95 -2.31
N ASP A 380 -6.79 21.72 -2.36
CA ASP A 380 -5.57 21.49 -1.60
C ASP A 380 -5.25 22.72 -0.73
N ASP A 381 -5.01 22.52 0.56
CA ASP A 381 -4.67 23.54 1.55
C ASP A 381 -3.23 23.46 2.05
N THR A 382 -2.42 22.63 1.39
CA THR A 382 -1.03 22.33 1.77
C THR A 382 -0.08 22.52 0.58
N ARG A 383 1.10 23.11 0.81
CA ARG A 383 2.15 23.22 -0.22
C ARG A 383 2.90 21.89 -0.37
N PRO A 384 3.23 21.52 -1.63
CA PRO A 384 2.97 22.17 -2.93
C PRO A 384 1.51 22.00 -3.35
N TYR A 385 0.81 23.10 -3.72
CA TYR A 385 -0.59 23.03 -4.14
C TYR A 385 -0.72 22.27 -5.46
N ARG A 386 -1.34 21.09 -5.44
CA ARG A 386 -1.51 20.25 -6.62
C ARG A 386 -2.61 19.20 -6.44
N VAL A 387 -3.07 18.67 -7.55
CA VAL A 387 -3.97 17.51 -7.62
C VAL A 387 -3.54 16.59 -8.75
N PHE A 388 -3.90 15.32 -8.64
CA PHE A 388 -3.68 14.30 -9.65
C PHE A 388 -5.03 13.94 -10.31
N HIS A 389 -5.40 14.69 -11.34
CA HIS A 389 -6.67 14.50 -12.04
C HIS A 389 -6.69 13.15 -12.76
N ASP A 390 -7.64 12.30 -12.42
CA ASP A 390 -7.85 11.00 -13.08
C ASP A 390 -8.38 11.22 -14.50
N ILE A 391 -7.61 10.78 -15.49
CA ILE A 391 -7.95 10.83 -16.91
C ILE A 391 -8.25 9.45 -17.50
N SER A 392 -8.32 8.41 -16.67
CA SER A 392 -8.47 7.01 -17.11
C SER A 392 -9.78 6.75 -17.88
N SER A 393 -10.84 7.50 -17.60
CA SER A 393 -12.14 7.40 -18.26
C SER A 393 -12.36 8.40 -19.41
N ILE A 394 -11.36 9.22 -19.73
CA ILE A 394 -11.46 10.26 -20.76
C ILE A 394 -10.80 9.77 -22.05
N ASN A 395 -11.52 9.83 -23.17
CA ASN A 395 -10.98 9.37 -24.47
C ASN A 395 -9.70 10.11 -24.84
N ASP A 396 -8.78 9.38 -25.47
CA ASP A 396 -7.54 9.95 -26.00
C ASP A 396 -7.80 11.07 -27.04
N GLY A 397 -6.84 11.96 -27.18
CA GLY A 397 -6.99 13.15 -28.03
C GLY A 397 -7.95 14.21 -27.48
N THR A 398 -8.68 13.93 -26.40
CA THR A 398 -9.59 14.90 -25.78
C THR A 398 -8.79 16.08 -25.21
N ARG A 399 -9.18 17.30 -25.59
CA ARG A 399 -8.59 18.53 -25.04
C ARG A 399 -9.09 18.77 -23.62
N LEU A 400 -8.16 19.03 -22.71
CA LEU A 400 -8.41 19.39 -21.32
C LEU A 400 -7.97 20.84 -21.11
N ASN A 401 -8.77 21.60 -20.36
CA ASN A 401 -8.40 22.95 -19.91
C ASN A 401 -8.43 22.95 -18.39
N TYR A 402 -7.42 23.54 -17.76
CA TYR A 402 -7.28 23.62 -16.31
C TYR A 402 -7.18 25.06 -15.85
N ARG A 403 -7.74 25.36 -14.68
CA ARG A 403 -7.54 26.60 -13.93
C ARG A 403 -7.60 26.30 -12.45
N ALA A 404 -7.08 27.19 -11.62
CA ALA A 404 -7.19 27.10 -10.17
C ALA A 404 -7.72 28.41 -9.58
N VAL A 405 -8.36 28.31 -8.43
CA VAL A 405 -8.83 29.44 -7.64
C VAL A 405 -8.17 29.34 -6.27
N VAL A 406 -7.36 30.32 -5.91
CA VAL A 406 -6.88 30.46 -4.54
C VAL A 406 -7.86 31.28 -3.73
N ARG A 407 -8.13 30.83 -2.51
CA ARG A 407 -8.84 31.55 -1.45
C ARG A 407 -7.90 31.67 -0.25
N ASP A 408 -7.72 32.89 0.26
CA ASP A 408 -6.93 33.11 1.46
C ASP A 408 -7.78 33.06 2.73
N ASN A 409 -7.15 33.23 3.89
CA ASN A 409 -7.80 33.20 5.19
C ASN A 409 -8.68 34.43 5.52
N ALA A 410 -8.77 35.37 4.61
CA ALA A 410 -9.68 36.53 4.66
C ALA A 410 -10.78 36.50 3.57
N ASP A 411 -10.96 35.35 2.93
CA ASP A 411 -11.92 35.09 1.83
C ASP A 411 -11.65 35.85 0.52
N HIS A 412 -10.47 36.47 0.37
CA HIS A 412 -10.11 37.03 -0.92
C HIS A 412 -9.81 35.89 -1.90
N GLN A 413 -10.32 36.05 -3.13
CA GLN A 413 -10.16 35.03 -4.16
C GLN A 413 -9.43 35.56 -5.40
N ARG A 414 -8.66 34.70 -6.04
CA ARG A 414 -8.02 34.95 -7.34
C ARG A 414 -8.05 33.70 -8.21
N VAL A 415 -8.38 33.90 -9.48
CA VAL A 415 -8.38 32.85 -10.49
C VAL A 415 -7.07 32.90 -11.27
N SER A 416 -6.45 31.78 -11.52
CA SER A 416 -5.27 31.65 -12.38
C SER A 416 -5.60 31.85 -13.86
N GLY A 417 -4.58 32.06 -14.68
CA GLY A 417 -4.68 31.81 -16.12
C GLY A 417 -4.99 30.33 -16.39
N SER A 418 -5.61 30.05 -17.54
CA SER A 418 -5.90 28.66 -17.93
C SER A 418 -4.68 28.03 -18.60
N LYS A 419 -4.54 26.70 -18.45
CA LYS A 419 -3.56 25.85 -19.12
C LYS A 419 -4.26 24.71 -19.85
N ASP A 420 -3.73 24.34 -20.99
CA ASP A 420 -4.27 23.28 -21.84
C ASP A 420 -3.42 22.02 -21.75
N ALA A 421 -4.07 20.88 -21.87
CA ALA A 421 -3.45 19.59 -22.11
C ALA A 421 -4.29 18.76 -23.07
N VAL A 422 -3.74 17.65 -23.52
CA VAL A 422 -4.47 16.66 -24.32
C VAL A 422 -4.30 15.32 -23.65
N VAL A 423 -5.38 14.54 -23.57
CA VAL A 423 -5.32 13.17 -23.08
C VAL A 423 -4.43 12.35 -24.01
N PRO A 424 -3.32 11.75 -23.53
CA PRO A 424 -2.40 11.03 -24.40
C PRO A 424 -3.05 9.77 -24.95
N ALA A 425 -2.70 9.43 -26.20
CA ALA A 425 -3.10 8.16 -26.78
C ALA A 425 -2.38 7.01 -26.06
N PRO A 426 -3.07 5.87 -25.81
CA PRO A 426 -2.45 4.72 -25.19
C PRO A 426 -1.41 4.09 -26.11
N LYS A 427 -0.38 3.50 -25.50
CA LYS A 427 0.64 2.71 -26.16
C LYS A 427 0.62 1.30 -25.59
N LEU A 428 0.55 0.29 -26.44
CA LEU A 428 0.70 -1.09 -26.05
C LEU A 428 2.16 -1.53 -26.20
N THR A 429 2.69 -2.13 -25.15
CA THR A 429 4.04 -2.70 -25.16
C THR A 429 3.98 -4.15 -24.72
N ILE A 430 4.58 -5.06 -25.49
CA ILE A 430 4.81 -6.44 -25.06
C ILE A 430 6.14 -6.43 -24.28
N GLU A 431 6.07 -6.64 -22.97
CA GLU A 431 7.26 -6.67 -22.10
C GLU A 431 7.95 -8.03 -22.14
N ALA A 432 7.15 -9.10 -22.09
CA ALA A 432 7.62 -10.46 -22.17
C ALA A 432 6.85 -11.24 -23.25
N PRO A 433 7.52 -12.16 -23.95
CA PRO A 433 8.97 -12.42 -23.99
C PRO A 433 9.74 -11.30 -24.71
N ALA A 434 11.07 -11.26 -24.53
CA ALA A 434 11.94 -10.32 -25.24
C ALA A 434 11.95 -10.58 -26.76
N GLU A 435 12.23 -9.53 -27.58
CA GLU A 435 12.38 -9.70 -29.03
C GLU A 435 13.53 -10.64 -29.35
N GLY A 436 13.30 -11.59 -30.21
CA GLY A 436 14.29 -12.60 -30.62
C GLY A 436 14.58 -13.67 -29.56
N ALA A 437 13.83 -13.72 -28.47
CA ALA A 437 14.06 -14.73 -27.43
C ALA A 437 13.91 -16.16 -27.95
N GLU A 438 14.74 -17.04 -27.45
CA GLU A 438 14.58 -18.49 -27.57
C GLU A 438 13.69 -18.99 -26.45
N VAL A 439 12.63 -19.74 -26.76
CA VAL A 439 11.58 -20.10 -25.83
C VAL A 439 11.19 -21.55 -25.92
N PHE A 440 10.75 -22.14 -24.80
CA PHE A 440 10.21 -23.53 -24.75
C PHE A 440 9.22 -23.67 -23.59
N GLY A 441 8.47 -24.79 -23.59
CA GLY A 441 7.46 -25.06 -22.55
C GLY A 441 6.30 -24.06 -22.60
N THR A 442 5.82 -23.68 -21.43
CA THR A 442 4.84 -22.59 -21.26
C THR A 442 5.56 -21.27 -21.06
N ILE A 443 5.20 -20.26 -21.81
CA ILE A 443 5.81 -18.94 -21.71
C ILE A 443 4.80 -17.88 -21.30
N GLU A 444 5.26 -16.88 -20.56
CA GLU A 444 4.47 -15.71 -20.25
C GLU A 444 4.52 -14.70 -21.43
N VAL A 445 3.36 -14.29 -21.90
CA VAL A 445 3.21 -13.14 -22.80
C VAL A 445 2.58 -12.02 -22.01
N ARG A 446 3.38 -11.02 -21.62
CA ARG A 446 2.97 -9.90 -20.78
C ARG A 446 2.90 -8.61 -21.60
N VAL A 447 1.75 -7.95 -21.52
CA VAL A 447 1.43 -6.72 -22.24
C VAL A 447 1.08 -5.63 -21.24
N ILE A 448 1.62 -4.43 -21.46
CA ILE A 448 1.27 -3.23 -20.70
C ILE A 448 0.59 -2.24 -21.63
N ALA A 449 -0.48 -1.63 -21.16
CA ALA A 449 -1.11 -0.46 -21.76
C ALA A 449 -0.73 0.79 -20.96
N ASP A 450 -0.16 1.79 -21.62
CA ASP A 450 0.28 3.06 -21.04
C ASP A 450 -0.20 4.25 -21.91
N PRO A 451 -1.04 5.14 -21.38
CA PRO A 451 -1.65 5.16 -20.07
C PRO A 451 -2.68 4.06 -19.86
N GLU A 452 -2.73 3.59 -18.62
CA GLU A 452 -3.81 2.72 -18.17
C GLU A 452 -5.16 3.42 -18.30
N ARG A 453 -6.16 2.70 -18.79
CA ARG A 453 -7.53 3.18 -18.94
C ARG A 453 -8.51 2.21 -18.31
N ALA A 454 -9.43 2.73 -17.52
CA ALA A 454 -10.59 1.93 -17.09
C ALA A 454 -11.39 1.47 -18.31
N SER A 455 -11.89 0.22 -18.29
CA SER A 455 -12.71 -0.38 -19.34
C SER A 455 -12.02 -0.74 -20.67
N HIS A 456 -10.70 -0.81 -20.71
CA HIS A 456 -10.02 -1.30 -21.91
C HIS A 456 -10.07 -2.83 -22.01
N VAL A 457 -10.25 -3.32 -23.23
CA VAL A 457 -10.12 -4.74 -23.56
C VAL A 457 -8.90 -4.93 -24.45
N VAL A 458 -7.90 -5.65 -23.92
CA VAL A 458 -6.72 -6.02 -24.69
C VAL A 458 -6.89 -7.43 -25.25
N ARG A 459 -6.66 -7.58 -26.55
CA ARG A 459 -6.56 -8.89 -27.20
C ARG A 459 -5.11 -9.21 -27.47
N ILE A 460 -4.61 -10.30 -26.89
CA ILE A 460 -3.31 -10.85 -27.24
C ILE A 460 -3.51 -11.81 -28.40
N GLN A 461 -2.72 -11.62 -29.46
CA GLN A 461 -2.78 -12.42 -30.67
C GLN A 461 -1.45 -13.10 -30.93
N ARG A 462 -1.53 -14.35 -31.37
CA ARG A 462 -0.39 -15.16 -31.82
C ARG A 462 -0.51 -15.44 -33.31
N LYS A 463 0.63 -15.58 -34.00
CA LYS A 463 0.72 -16.07 -35.38
C LYS A 463 1.88 -17.02 -35.52
N LEU A 464 1.58 -18.22 -35.99
CA LEU A 464 2.55 -19.21 -36.44
C LEU A 464 2.77 -19.10 -37.96
N PRO A 465 3.87 -19.61 -38.53
CA PRO A 465 4.07 -19.62 -39.98
C PRO A 465 3.00 -20.37 -40.77
N SER A 466 2.32 -21.33 -40.13
CA SER A 466 1.20 -22.11 -40.71
C SER A 466 -0.12 -21.32 -40.74
N ASP A 467 -0.22 -20.25 -39.95
CA ASP A 467 -1.46 -19.51 -39.80
C ASP A 467 -1.67 -18.52 -40.95
N SER A 468 -2.81 -18.50 -41.56
CA SER A 468 -3.17 -17.53 -42.62
C SER A 468 -3.31 -16.12 -42.04
N ASP A 469 -3.78 -16.00 -40.79
CA ASP A 469 -4.01 -14.72 -40.12
C ASP A 469 -3.66 -14.82 -38.63
N TRP A 470 -3.76 -13.71 -37.88
CA TRP A 470 -3.57 -13.63 -36.45
C TRP A 470 -4.67 -14.33 -35.68
N VAL A 471 -4.31 -15.19 -34.73
CA VAL A 471 -5.23 -15.89 -33.85
C VAL A 471 -5.28 -15.16 -32.50
N THR A 472 -6.47 -14.76 -32.05
CA THR A 472 -6.65 -14.22 -30.70
C THR A 472 -6.57 -15.35 -29.69
N VAL A 473 -5.53 -15.35 -28.85
CA VAL A 473 -5.28 -16.38 -27.82
C VAL A 473 -5.79 -15.99 -26.45
N LYS A 474 -5.90 -14.69 -26.18
CA LYS A 474 -6.46 -14.14 -24.93
C LYS A 474 -7.21 -12.85 -25.22
N ARG A 475 -8.34 -12.68 -24.55
CA ARG A 475 -9.03 -11.41 -24.38
C ARG A 475 -9.06 -11.11 -22.91
N ASP A 476 -8.58 -9.96 -22.52
CA ASP A 476 -8.38 -9.58 -21.12
C ASP A 476 -8.87 -8.16 -20.89
N ASP A 477 -9.63 -7.96 -19.84
CA ASP A 477 -10.14 -6.68 -19.35
C ASP A 477 -9.61 -6.33 -17.96
N SER A 478 -8.70 -7.14 -17.39
CA SER A 478 -8.05 -6.93 -16.11
C SER A 478 -6.78 -6.11 -16.26
N SER A 479 -6.89 -4.83 -16.09
CA SER A 479 -5.84 -3.81 -16.24
C SER A 479 -4.92 -3.69 -15.00
N PRO A 480 -3.71 -3.10 -15.09
CA PRO A 480 -3.04 -2.52 -16.29
C PRO A 480 -2.09 -3.48 -16.98
N VAL A 481 -1.87 -4.66 -16.43
CA VAL A 481 -0.97 -5.69 -16.94
C VAL A 481 -1.79 -6.87 -17.43
N TYR A 482 -1.67 -7.15 -18.71
CA TYR A 482 -2.43 -8.22 -19.36
C TYR A 482 -1.50 -9.41 -19.61
N THR A 483 -1.80 -10.56 -19.03
CA THR A 483 -0.93 -11.74 -19.08
C THR A 483 -1.61 -12.91 -19.74
N TYR A 484 -0.88 -13.59 -20.63
CA TYR A 484 -1.27 -14.86 -21.25
C TYR A 484 -0.11 -15.86 -21.12
N TYR A 485 -0.43 -17.04 -20.64
CA TYR A 485 0.52 -18.16 -20.60
C TYR A 485 0.29 -19.07 -21.83
N ASP A 486 1.27 -19.07 -22.76
CA ASP A 486 1.19 -19.84 -24.00
C ASP A 486 1.94 -21.16 -23.88
N ASP A 487 1.22 -22.28 -23.96
CA ASP A 487 1.82 -23.61 -24.00
C ASP A 487 2.33 -23.93 -25.41
N LEU A 488 3.64 -23.96 -25.56
CA LEU A 488 4.34 -24.22 -26.82
C LEU A 488 4.68 -25.72 -27.03
N SER A 489 4.20 -26.63 -26.20
CA SER A 489 4.51 -28.06 -26.26
C SER A 489 4.24 -28.68 -27.65
N ASN A 490 3.17 -28.22 -28.31
CA ASN A 490 2.75 -28.69 -29.64
C ASN A 490 3.32 -27.86 -30.82
N VAL A 491 4.13 -26.83 -30.55
CA VAL A 491 4.77 -26.03 -31.59
C VAL A 491 6.09 -26.68 -31.99
N PRO A 492 6.39 -26.97 -33.27
CA PRO A 492 7.65 -27.59 -33.66
C PRO A 492 8.87 -26.74 -33.31
N VAL A 493 9.97 -27.39 -32.90
CA VAL A 493 11.26 -26.73 -32.65
C VAL A 493 11.73 -26.02 -33.93
N GLY A 494 12.29 -24.83 -33.77
CA GLY A 494 12.72 -23.96 -34.87
C GLY A 494 11.63 -23.05 -35.43
N THR A 495 10.40 -23.16 -34.93
CA THR A 495 9.28 -22.31 -35.37
C THR A 495 9.44 -20.88 -34.84
N ALA A 496 9.37 -19.90 -35.74
CA ALA A 496 9.23 -18.48 -35.39
C ALA A 496 7.77 -18.21 -34.99
N ILE A 497 7.55 -17.70 -33.79
CA ILE A 497 6.24 -17.37 -33.23
C ILE A 497 6.15 -15.86 -33.12
N GLN A 498 5.06 -15.30 -33.60
CA GLN A 498 4.82 -13.86 -33.51
C GLN A 498 3.67 -13.57 -32.55
N TYR A 499 3.85 -12.54 -31.72
CA TYR A 499 2.82 -12.00 -30.84
C TYR A 499 2.59 -10.52 -31.16
N ARG A 500 1.33 -10.09 -31.02
CA ARG A 500 0.95 -8.67 -30.95
C ARG A 500 -0.20 -8.50 -29.97
N ALA A 501 -0.37 -7.31 -29.48
CA ALA A 501 -1.53 -6.92 -28.69
C ALA A 501 -2.36 -5.88 -29.44
N ILE A 502 -3.67 -5.93 -29.23
CA ILE A 502 -4.63 -4.96 -29.78
C ILE A 502 -5.48 -4.46 -28.61
N LEU A 503 -5.51 -3.14 -28.43
CA LEU A 503 -6.44 -2.47 -27.54
C LEU A 503 -7.62 -1.97 -28.39
N ASP A 504 -8.82 -2.36 -28.00
CA ASP A 504 -10.07 -1.86 -28.61
C ASP A 504 -10.57 -0.69 -27.75
N GLU A 505 -10.57 0.52 -28.29
CA GLU A 505 -11.08 1.71 -27.61
C GLU A 505 -12.62 1.78 -27.66
N PRO A 506 -13.26 2.43 -26.68
CA PRO A 506 -14.73 2.56 -26.64
C PRO A 506 -15.32 3.30 -27.84
N ASP A 507 -14.55 4.18 -28.49
CA ASP A 507 -14.95 4.92 -29.69
C ASP A 507 -14.78 4.12 -30.98
N GLY A 508 -14.29 2.88 -30.90
CA GLY A 508 -14.05 1.97 -32.02
C GLY A 508 -12.67 2.11 -32.66
N THR A 509 -11.82 2.98 -32.16
CA THR A 509 -10.40 3.04 -32.59
C THR A 509 -9.63 1.85 -32.03
N ARG A 510 -8.45 1.57 -32.61
CA ARG A 510 -7.60 0.45 -32.22
C ARG A 510 -6.16 0.89 -32.11
N VAL A 511 -5.55 0.55 -30.98
CA VAL A 511 -4.11 0.65 -30.80
C VAL A 511 -3.49 -0.73 -30.95
N VAL A 512 -2.46 -0.85 -31.75
CA VAL A 512 -1.77 -2.13 -32.02
C VAL A 512 -0.31 -2.00 -31.57
N SER A 513 0.16 -2.96 -30.77
CA SER A 513 1.57 -3.01 -30.40
C SER A 513 2.48 -3.32 -31.60
N SER A 514 3.79 -3.05 -31.46
CA SER A 514 4.78 -3.70 -32.32
C SER A 514 4.66 -5.23 -32.21
N VAL A 515 5.02 -5.91 -33.29
CA VAL A 515 5.08 -7.39 -33.32
C VAL A 515 6.31 -7.82 -32.52
N ARG A 516 6.14 -8.82 -31.70
CA ARG A 516 7.19 -9.52 -30.95
C ARG A 516 7.43 -10.88 -31.58
N THR A 517 8.66 -11.17 -31.98
CA THR A 517 9.02 -12.48 -32.59
C THR A 517 9.93 -13.24 -31.64
N VAL A 518 9.62 -14.52 -31.43
CA VAL A 518 10.43 -15.46 -30.64
C VAL A 518 10.64 -16.74 -31.41
N THR A 519 11.66 -17.52 -31.07
CA THR A 519 11.92 -18.82 -31.72
C THR A 519 11.72 -19.96 -30.72
N ARG A 520 10.90 -20.95 -31.10
CA ARG A 520 10.71 -22.18 -30.31
C ARG A 520 11.96 -23.02 -30.36
N THR A 521 12.61 -23.26 -29.21
CA THR A 521 13.78 -24.15 -29.08
C THR A 521 13.41 -25.45 -28.36
N ALA A 522 14.30 -26.44 -28.43
CA ALA A 522 14.14 -27.63 -27.60
C ALA A 522 14.26 -27.25 -26.12
N PRO A 523 13.42 -27.84 -25.23
CA PRO A 523 13.59 -27.61 -23.80
C PRO A 523 15.00 -27.91 -23.33
N GLN A 524 15.51 -27.03 -22.47
CA GLN A 524 16.82 -27.19 -21.81
C GLN A 524 16.61 -27.24 -20.29
N PRO A 525 17.44 -27.96 -19.52
CA PRO A 525 17.39 -27.83 -18.06
C PRO A 525 17.82 -26.42 -17.65
N LEU A 526 17.07 -25.80 -16.75
CA LEU A 526 17.37 -24.48 -16.19
C LEU A 526 18.12 -24.58 -14.85
N VAL A 527 18.24 -25.81 -14.32
CA VAL A 527 18.89 -26.15 -13.04
C VAL A 527 19.73 -27.38 -13.21
N ASP A 528 20.72 -27.58 -12.36
CA ASP A 528 21.65 -28.70 -12.48
C ASP A 528 21.06 -30.03 -11.94
N SER A 529 20.30 -29.97 -10.83
CA SER A 529 19.60 -31.10 -10.25
C SER A 529 18.25 -30.72 -9.65
N VAL A 530 17.38 -31.72 -9.55
CA VAL A 530 16.05 -31.60 -8.92
C VAL A 530 15.82 -32.82 -8.03
N THR A 531 15.68 -32.58 -6.74
CA THR A 531 15.57 -33.64 -5.72
C THR A 531 14.18 -33.65 -5.11
N VAL A 532 13.52 -34.79 -5.07
CA VAL A 532 12.33 -35.01 -4.24
C VAL A 532 12.79 -35.27 -2.82
N ALA A 533 12.86 -34.22 -2.01
CA ALA A 533 13.34 -34.31 -0.63
C ALA A 533 12.14 -34.38 0.33
N GLY A 534 12.10 -35.41 1.15
CA GLY A 534 10.98 -35.67 2.04
C GLY A 534 11.16 -36.88 2.94
N SER A 535 10.11 -37.19 3.72
CA SER A 535 10.10 -38.36 4.62
C SER A 535 10.01 -39.71 3.90
N LEU A 536 10.08 -39.71 2.58
CA LEU A 536 10.08 -40.89 1.74
C LEU A 536 11.50 -41.36 1.31
N GLN A 537 12.52 -40.55 1.60
CA GLN A 537 13.84 -40.72 1.01
C GLN A 537 14.60 -41.97 1.56
N SER A 538 14.44 -42.24 2.84
CA SER A 538 15.00 -43.48 3.44
C SER A 538 14.43 -44.74 2.78
N GLU A 539 13.22 -44.72 2.27
CA GLU A 539 12.56 -45.85 1.61
C GLU A 539 13.05 -46.11 0.19
N ILE A 540 13.73 -45.14 -0.43
CA ILE A 540 14.22 -45.21 -1.80
C ILE A 540 15.75 -45.25 -1.90
N GLY A 541 16.44 -45.42 -0.77
CA GLY A 541 17.88 -45.66 -0.73
C GLY A 541 18.74 -44.46 -0.36
N CYS A 542 18.16 -43.40 0.14
CA CYS A 542 18.89 -42.29 0.76
C CYS A 542 19.39 -42.68 2.17
N ALA A 543 20.45 -42.06 2.64
CA ALA A 543 20.99 -42.28 3.98
C ALA A 543 20.08 -41.78 5.10
N GLY A 544 19.15 -40.89 4.79
CA GLY A 544 18.16 -40.33 5.68
C GLY A 544 17.12 -39.53 4.90
N ASP A 545 16.13 -39.01 5.63
CA ASP A 545 15.05 -38.19 5.07
C ASP A 545 15.45 -36.70 5.01
N TRP A 546 14.75 -35.95 4.17
CA TRP A 546 14.92 -34.51 4.00
C TRP A 546 16.34 -34.09 3.57
N ASP A 547 17.01 -34.94 2.78
CA ASP A 547 18.33 -34.66 2.22
C ASP A 547 18.20 -34.07 0.79
N PRO A 548 18.47 -32.77 0.59
CA PRO A 548 18.34 -32.13 -0.73
C PRO A 548 19.36 -32.64 -1.74
N ALA A 549 20.45 -33.28 -1.29
CA ALA A 549 21.55 -33.77 -2.13
C ALA A 549 21.47 -35.27 -2.40
N CYS A 550 20.42 -35.96 -1.97
CA CYS A 550 20.31 -37.40 -2.19
C CYS A 550 20.06 -37.74 -3.67
N ALA A 551 21.06 -38.24 -4.35
CA ALA A 551 20.98 -38.64 -5.77
C ALA A 551 19.96 -39.77 -6.05
N ALA A 552 19.59 -40.59 -5.05
CA ALA A 552 18.58 -41.64 -5.23
C ALA A 552 17.16 -41.08 -5.43
N SER A 553 16.92 -39.86 -5.03
CA SER A 553 15.63 -39.16 -5.20
C SER A 553 15.67 -38.04 -6.24
N HIS A 554 16.72 -37.97 -7.06
CA HIS A 554 16.80 -37.01 -8.17
C HIS A 554 15.78 -37.35 -9.26
N LEU A 555 15.16 -36.28 -9.79
CA LEU A 555 14.37 -36.35 -11.02
C LEU A 555 15.28 -36.24 -12.25
N THR A 556 14.85 -36.79 -13.37
CA THR A 556 15.54 -36.70 -14.64
C THR A 556 14.84 -35.70 -15.56
N PHE A 557 15.63 -34.85 -16.20
CA PHE A 557 15.07 -33.89 -17.18
C PHE A 557 14.65 -34.58 -18.47
N ASN A 558 13.43 -34.29 -18.89
CA ASN A 558 12.88 -34.80 -20.15
C ASN A 558 12.92 -33.71 -21.23
N ALA A 559 13.91 -33.77 -22.11
CA ALA A 559 14.11 -32.80 -23.19
C ALA A 559 12.98 -32.74 -24.24
N LYS A 560 11.98 -33.64 -24.18
CA LYS A 560 10.83 -33.59 -25.10
C LYS A 560 9.78 -32.62 -24.63
N ASN A 561 9.53 -32.56 -23.31
CA ASN A 561 8.47 -31.73 -22.74
C ASN A 561 8.97 -30.67 -21.74
N GLY A 562 10.27 -30.65 -21.41
CA GLY A 562 10.83 -29.66 -20.50
C GLY A 562 10.53 -29.90 -19.01
N LEU A 563 10.03 -31.09 -18.67
CA LEU A 563 9.68 -31.44 -17.30
C LEU A 563 10.79 -32.33 -16.68
N TRP A 564 10.92 -32.23 -15.37
CA TRP A 564 11.72 -33.15 -14.57
C TRP A 564 10.79 -34.23 -14.00
N ALA A 565 11.16 -35.49 -14.15
CA ALA A 565 10.33 -36.60 -13.69
C ALA A 565 11.17 -37.78 -13.14
N GLY A 566 10.59 -38.48 -12.18
CA GLY A 566 11.16 -39.71 -11.62
C GLY A 566 10.07 -40.57 -10.98
N SER A 567 10.25 -41.87 -11.01
CA SER A 567 9.33 -42.83 -10.40
C SER A 567 10.07 -43.67 -9.37
N PHE A 568 9.53 -43.77 -8.17
CA PHE A 568 10.11 -44.47 -7.05
C PHE A 568 9.13 -45.48 -6.47
N GLN A 569 9.62 -46.64 -6.02
CA GLN A 569 8.79 -47.61 -5.29
C GLN A 569 8.74 -47.21 -3.83
N LEU A 570 7.54 -46.97 -3.33
CA LEU A 570 7.31 -46.62 -1.92
C LEU A 570 6.50 -47.70 -1.22
N PRO A 571 6.80 -48.03 0.04
CA PRO A 571 5.97 -48.89 0.86
C PRO A 571 4.63 -48.19 1.18
N ALA A 572 3.69 -48.96 1.75
CA ALA A 572 2.45 -48.39 2.26
C ALA A 572 2.75 -47.38 3.41
N GLY A 573 2.16 -46.20 3.36
CA GLY A 573 2.34 -45.16 4.37
C GLY A 573 1.95 -43.79 3.91
N ASP A 574 2.02 -42.85 4.84
CA ASP A 574 1.83 -41.44 4.60
C ASP A 574 3.20 -40.75 4.64
N PHE A 575 3.49 -39.98 3.61
CA PHE A 575 4.76 -39.26 3.44
C PHE A 575 4.50 -37.79 3.12
N GLU A 576 5.52 -36.97 3.29
CA GLU A 576 5.54 -35.56 2.90
C GLU A 576 6.82 -35.26 2.13
N TYR A 577 6.75 -34.36 1.16
CA TYR A 577 7.91 -33.96 0.37
C TYR A 577 7.84 -32.53 -0.11
N LYS A 578 8.97 -32.01 -0.56
CA LYS A 578 9.17 -30.82 -1.38
C LYS A 578 10.12 -31.14 -2.51
N VAL A 579 10.26 -30.23 -3.46
CA VAL A 579 11.35 -30.28 -4.45
C VAL A 579 12.43 -29.30 -4.03
N ALA A 580 13.65 -29.81 -3.91
CA ALA A 580 14.88 -29.04 -3.67
C ALA A 580 15.68 -28.93 -4.97
N ILE A 581 16.34 -27.81 -5.20
CA ILE A 581 17.05 -27.46 -6.43
C ILE A 581 18.57 -27.42 -6.16
N ASP A 582 19.34 -27.92 -7.11
CA ASP A 582 20.82 -27.89 -7.11
C ASP A 582 21.43 -28.39 -5.79
N ASP A 583 20.89 -29.51 -5.31
CA ASP A 583 21.32 -30.22 -4.11
C ASP A 583 21.33 -29.39 -2.82
N SER A 584 20.50 -28.33 -2.75
CA SER A 584 20.44 -27.37 -1.64
C SER A 584 19.00 -27.04 -1.26
N TRP A 585 18.80 -26.61 0.00
CA TRP A 585 17.56 -26.00 0.48
C TRP A 585 17.46 -24.52 0.18
N ASP A 586 18.47 -23.88 -0.38
CA ASP A 586 18.45 -22.44 -0.70
C ASP A 586 17.32 -22.09 -1.66
N VAL A 587 17.05 -23.02 -2.61
CA VAL A 587 15.90 -22.92 -3.51
C VAL A 587 15.09 -24.20 -3.40
N ASN A 588 13.85 -24.10 -2.96
CA ASN A 588 12.93 -25.23 -2.86
C ASN A 588 11.49 -24.81 -3.15
N TYR A 589 10.67 -25.77 -3.58
CA TYR A 589 9.27 -25.55 -3.94
C TYR A 589 8.38 -26.58 -3.25
N GLY A 590 7.29 -26.11 -2.65
CA GLY A 590 6.28 -26.91 -1.98
C GLY A 590 4.94 -26.92 -2.70
N ALA A 591 3.87 -27.04 -1.95
CA ALA A 591 2.51 -27.10 -2.46
C ALA A 591 2.19 -25.90 -3.36
N GLY A 592 1.56 -26.16 -4.52
CA GLY A 592 1.20 -25.12 -5.49
C GLY A 592 2.38 -24.46 -6.21
N GLY A 593 3.61 -24.98 -6.10
CA GLY A 593 4.80 -24.38 -6.70
C GLY A 593 5.35 -23.17 -5.92
N ALA A 594 4.91 -22.98 -4.69
CA ALA A 594 5.35 -21.87 -3.85
C ALA A 594 6.81 -22.06 -3.39
N ALA A 595 7.65 -21.04 -3.59
CA ALA A 595 9.02 -21.03 -3.08
C ALA A 595 9.01 -21.06 -1.55
N GLY A 596 9.75 -22.02 -0.95
CA GLY A 596 9.72 -22.26 0.50
C GLY A 596 8.35 -22.76 1.03
N GLY A 597 7.40 -23.08 0.14
CA GLY A 597 6.00 -23.43 0.47
C GLY A 597 5.87 -24.67 1.36
N SER A 598 4.63 -24.96 1.80
CA SER A 598 4.30 -26.09 2.66
C SER A 598 4.68 -27.44 2.01
N ASN A 599 4.93 -28.45 2.85
CA ASN A 599 5.16 -29.81 2.38
C ASN A 599 3.94 -30.34 1.63
N ILE A 600 4.18 -31.22 0.65
CA ILE A 600 3.15 -31.86 -0.16
C ILE A 600 2.90 -33.25 0.43
N PRO A 601 1.70 -33.55 0.95
CA PRO A 601 1.38 -34.86 1.48
C PRO A 601 1.14 -35.87 0.37
N ILE A 602 1.49 -37.14 0.63
CA ILE A 602 1.24 -38.28 -0.24
C ILE A 602 0.89 -39.52 0.58
N SER A 603 -0.18 -40.20 0.23
CA SER A 603 -0.59 -41.47 0.83
C SER A 603 -0.40 -42.61 -0.14
N VAL A 604 0.36 -43.60 0.25
CA VAL A 604 0.63 -44.82 -0.53
C VAL A 604 -0.21 -45.98 0.06
N PRO A 605 -0.99 -46.68 -0.79
CA PRO A 605 -1.93 -47.71 -0.32
C PRO A 605 -1.21 -48.95 0.24
N ALA A 606 -1.97 -49.78 0.97
CA ALA A 606 -1.51 -51.06 1.47
C ALA A 606 -0.96 -51.94 0.35
N GLY A 607 0.25 -52.42 0.51
CA GLY A 607 1.00 -53.19 -0.53
C GLY A 607 2.09 -52.36 -1.22
N GLY A 608 2.15 -51.05 -0.97
CA GLY A 608 3.08 -50.16 -1.64
C GLY A 608 2.68 -49.84 -3.09
N ALA A 609 3.29 -48.83 -3.68
CA ALA A 609 3.05 -48.43 -5.06
C ALA A 609 4.26 -47.75 -5.70
N SER A 610 4.31 -47.77 -7.03
CA SER A 610 5.20 -46.87 -7.77
C SER A 610 4.63 -45.48 -7.79
N VAL A 611 5.40 -44.49 -7.34
CA VAL A 611 4.94 -43.08 -7.34
C VAL A 611 5.79 -42.32 -8.35
N THR A 612 5.12 -41.66 -9.28
CA THR A 612 5.75 -40.79 -10.27
C THR A 612 5.63 -39.35 -9.83
N PHE A 613 6.77 -38.68 -9.68
CA PHE A 613 6.86 -37.25 -9.38
C PHE A 613 7.19 -36.48 -10.66
N VAL A 614 6.60 -35.34 -10.83
CA VAL A 614 6.83 -34.42 -11.96
C VAL A 614 6.98 -33.00 -11.44
N TRP A 615 8.03 -32.32 -11.85
CA TRP A 615 8.24 -30.90 -11.57
C TRP A 615 8.42 -30.12 -12.87
N ASP A 616 7.70 -29.01 -12.98
CA ASP A 616 7.82 -28.07 -14.11
C ASP A 616 8.73 -26.91 -13.70
N GLN A 617 9.88 -26.79 -14.35
CA GLN A 617 10.90 -25.78 -14.05
C GLN A 617 10.48 -24.34 -14.41
N VAL A 618 9.36 -24.13 -15.10
CA VAL A 618 8.84 -22.80 -15.49
C VAL A 618 7.73 -22.35 -14.53
N SER A 619 6.75 -23.21 -14.29
CA SER A 619 5.64 -22.91 -13.36
C SER A 619 5.99 -23.22 -11.89
N HIS A 620 7.09 -23.97 -11.67
CA HIS A 620 7.54 -24.52 -10.39
C HIS A 620 6.53 -25.50 -9.73
N ILE A 621 5.47 -25.85 -10.44
CA ILE A 621 4.43 -26.76 -9.92
C ILE A 621 5.01 -28.17 -9.81
N VAL A 622 4.80 -28.78 -8.64
CA VAL A 622 5.12 -30.17 -8.34
C VAL A 622 3.83 -30.98 -8.33
N THR A 623 3.83 -32.10 -9.02
CA THR A 623 2.73 -33.07 -8.98
C THR A 623 3.27 -34.47 -8.70
N HIS A 624 2.43 -35.34 -8.14
CA HIS A 624 2.72 -36.77 -8.04
C HIS A 624 1.52 -37.60 -8.46
N THR A 625 1.79 -38.83 -8.90
CA THR A 625 0.80 -39.85 -9.24
C THR A 625 1.17 -41.17 -8.60
N VAL A 626 0.28 -41.72 -7.79
CA VAL A 626 0.39 -43.04 -7.22
C VAL A 626 -0.14 -44.03 -8.26
N ASN A 627 0.77 -44.83 -8.80
CA ASN A 627 0.44 -45.83 -9.84
C ASN A 627 0.10 -47.16 -9.14
N ASN A 628 -1.14 -47.59 -9.26
CA ASN A 628 -1.63 -48.85 -8.69
C ASN A 628 -1.21 -50.05 -9.53
#